data_4a501e5dc948c99f8e3ef7772e9174b9
#
_entry.id   4a501e5dc948c99f8e3ef7772e9174b9
#
_cell.length_a   1.000
_cell.length_b   1.000
_cell.length_c   1.000
_cell.angle_alpha   90.00
_cell.angle_beta   90.00
_cell.angle_gamma   90.00
#
_symmetry.space_group_name_H-M   'P 1'
#
loop_
_entity.id
_entity.type
_entity.pdbx_description
1 polymer ?
#
loop_
_entity_poly.entity_id
_entity_poly.type
_entity_poly.pdbx_seq_one_letter_code
_entity_poly.pdbx_strand_id
1 'polypeptide(L)'
;VLTPRQHGQFKRDVRKSEKRGKDMRKLRTLLALLIEEKPLPESYRDHPLKGSWAGFRDAHIEPDWLLIYRVSDDELQLARTGTHSDLFDE
;
A
#
# COMPACT_ATOMS: atom_id res chain seq x y z
N VAL A 1 13.31 -0.41 11.92
CA VAL A 1 12.04 0.30 11.90
C VAL A 1 12.08 1.40 10.84
N LEU A 2 11.11 1.38 9.93
CA LEU A 2 11.02 2.37 8.86
C LEU A 2 10.15 3.56 9.31
N THR A 3 10.49 4.74 8.80
CA THR A 3 9.68 5.94 9.03
C THR A 3 8.64 6.03 7.91
N PRO A 4 7.34 5.98 8.22
CA PRO A 4 6.32 6.09 7.18
C PRO A 4 6.24 7.50 6.62
N ARG A 5 6.11 7.60 5.30
CA ARG A 5 5.95 8.87 4.61
C ARG A 5 4.77 8.76 3.64
N GLN A 6 3.71 9.46 3.93
CA GLN A 6 2.50 9.43 3.12
C GLN A 6 2.56 10.47 2.01
N HIS A 7 2.45 10.02 0.76
CA HIS A 7 2.30 10.94 -0.37
C HIS A 7 0.91 11.58 -0.30
N GLY A 8 0.77 12.77 -0.90
CA GLY A 8 -0.52 13.48 -0.87
C GLY A 8 -1.66 12.67 -1.46
N GLN A 9 -1.40 11.98 -2.57
CA GLN A 9 -2.42 11.14 -3.20
C GLN A 9 -2.81 9.96 -2.31
N PHE A 10 -1.86 9.38 -1.58
CA PHE A 10 -2.15 8.30 -0.65
C PHE A 10 -3.14 8.78 0.43
N LYS A 11 -2.93 9.98 0.97
CA LYS A 11 -3.83 10.53 1.99
C LYS A 11 -5.26 10.67 1.45
N ARG A 12 -5.39 11.12 0.21
CA ARG A 12 -6.71 11.22 -0.44
C ARG A 12 -7.33 9.85 -0.67
N ASP A 13 -6.51 8.89 -1.08
CA ASP A 13 -6.95 7.51 -1.29
C ASP A 13 -7.47 6.88 0.00
N VAL A 14 -6.82 7.14 1.13
CA VAL A 14 -7.25 6.65 2.45
C VAL A 14 -8.64 7.18 2.77
N ARG A 15 -8.88 8.47 2.57
CA ARG A 15 -10.20 9.07 2.82
C ARG A 15 -11.27 8.43 1.94
N LYS A 16 -10.94 8.17 0.67
CA LYS A 16 -11.85 7.51 -0.26
C LYS A 16 -12.17 6.10 0.19
N SER A 17 -11.17 5.35 0.64
CA SER A 17 -11.35 3.99 1.14
C SER A 17 -12.26 3.97 2.38
N GLU A 18 -12.07 4.91 3.30
CA GLU A 18 -12.94 5.06 4.47
C GLU A 18 -14.40 5.33 4.07
N LYS A 19 -14.60 6.23 3.11
CA LYS A 19 -15.94 6.54 2.61
C LYS A 19 -16.61 5.35 1.95
N ARG A 20 -15.83 4.47 1.34
CA ARG A 20 -16.33 3.24 0.72
C ARG A 20 -16.65 2.15 1.75
N GLY A 21 -16.37 2.39 3.03
CA GLY A 21 -16.65 1.43 4.10
C GLY A 21 -15.60 0.35 4.27
N LYS A 22 -14.38 0.56 3.77
CA LYS A 22 -13.29 -0.40 3.95
C LYS A 22 -12.88 -0.49 5.41
N ASP A 23 -12.49 -1.70 5.84
CA ASP A 23 -12.00 -1.91 7.19
C ASP A 23 -10.56 -1.42 7.30
N MET A 24 -10.40 -0.21 7.80
CA MET A 24 -9.09 0.45 7.88
C MET A 24 -8.13 -0.26 8.85
N ARG A 25 -8.62 -1.14 9.72
CA ARG A 25 -7.74 -1.94 10.58
C ARG A 25 -6.86 -2.87 9.75
N LYS A 26 -7.37 -3.35 8.63
CA LYS A 26 -6.59 -4.20 7.71
C LYS A 26 -5.40 -3.45 7.13
N LEU A 27 -5.60 -2.20 6.74
CA LEU A 27 -4.50 -1.36 6.26
C LEU A 27 -3.49 -1.11 7.37
N ARG A 28 -3.95 -0.77 8.57
CA ARG A 28 -3.04 -0.52 9.70
C ARG A 28 -2.20 -1.75 10.05
N THR A 29 -2.80 -2.93 9.99
CA THR A 29 -2.08 -4.19 10.24
C THR A 29 -0.94 -4.37 9.24
N LEU A 30 -1.21 -4.16 7.96
CA LEU A 30 -0.19 -4.24 6.92
C LEU A 30 0.91 -3.20 7.13
N LEU A 31 0.54 -1.96 7.42
CA LEU A 31 1.51 -0.88 7.64
C LEU A 31 2.42 -1.20 8.83
N ALA A 32 1.87 -1.76 9.90
CA ALA A 32 2.67 -2.14 11.07
C ALA A 32 3.73 -3.19 10.71
N LEU A 33 3.36 -4.18 9.90
CA LEU A 33 4.31 -5.20 9.44
C LEU A 33 5.42 -4.57 8.60
N LEU A 34 5.07 -3.67 7.69
CA LEU A 34 6.05 -3.01 6.83
C LEU A 34 6.98 -2.10 7.62
N ILE A 35 6.43 -1.31 8.54
CA ILE A 35 7.22 -0.39 9.38
C ILE A 35 8.24 -1.16 10.21
N GLU A 36 7.84 -2.30 10.78
CA GLU A 36 8.72 -3.13 11.59
C GLU A 36 9.61 -4.04 10.76
N GLU A 37 9.51 -3.98 9.43
CA GLU A 37 10.31 -4.77 8.48
C GLU A 37 10.15 -6.28 8.69
N LYS A 38 8.95 -6.69 9.10
CA LYS A 38 8.63 -8.11 9.28
C LYS A 38 8.25 -8.75 7.94
N PRO A 39 8.51 -10.06 7.77
CA PRO A 39 8.06 -10.76 6.56
C PRO A 39 6.53 -10.67 6.42
N LEU A 40 6.06 -10.44 5.20
CA LEU A 40 4.62 -10.39 4.93
C LEU A 40 4.09 -11.80 4.68
N PRO A 41 2.92 -12.15 5.25
CA PRO A 41 2.23 -13.37 4.86
C PRO A 41 1.97 -13.41 3.34
N GLU A 42 1.99 -14.61 2.76
CA GLU A 42 1.78 -14.81 1.32
C GLU A 42 0.42 -14.30 0.86
N SER A 43 -0.56 -14.24 1.75
CA SER A 43 -1.90 -13.76 1.43
C SER A 43 -1.90 -12.32 0.92
N TYR A 44 -0.89 -11.53 1.26
CA TYR A 44 -0.77 -10.15 0.74
C TYR A 44 -0.28 -10.11 -0.71
N ARG A 45 0.25 -11.21 -1.25
CA ARG A 45 0.76 -11.28 -2.62
C ARG A 45 1.67 -10.11 -2.98
N ASP A 46 2.55 -9.74 -2.05
CA ASP A 46 3.49 -8.65 -2.22
C ASP A 46 4.45 -8.94 -3.38
N HIS A 47 4.52 -8.04 -4.35
CA HIS A 47 5.42 -8.22 -5.50
C HIS A 47 5.84 -6.88 -6.10
N PRO A 48 7.00 -6.84 -6.79
CA PRO A 48 7.46 -5.61 -7.44
C PRO A 48 6.60 -5.27 -8.64
N LEU A 49 6.45 -3.98 -8.89
CA LEU A 49 5.71 -3.46 -10.03
C LEU A 49 6.67 -3.14 -11.18
N LYS A 50 6.11 -3.00 -12.39
CA LYS A 50 6.85 -2.69 -13.61
C LYS A 50 6.25 -1.44 -14.25
N GLY A 51 6.85 -1.00 -15.36
CA GLY A 51 6.35 0.14 -16.12
C GLY A 51 6.48 1.44 -15.34
N SER A 52 5.44 2.25 -15.35
CA SER A 52 5.45 3.55 -14.69
C SER A 52 5.60 3.45 -13.17
N TRP A 53 5.33 2.28 -12.59
CA TRP A 53 5.50 2.03 -11.17
C TRP A 53 6.79 1.26 -10.84
N ALA A 54 7.74 1.19 -11.77
CA ALA A 54 9.02 0.52 -11.53
C ALA A 54 9.69 1.07 -10.26
N GLY A 55 10.22 0.19 -9.43
CA GLY A 55 10.82 0.56 -8.15
C GLY A 55 9.84 0.55 -6.98
N PHE A 56 8.55 0.42 -7.25
CA PHE A 56 7.52 0.28 -6.22
C PHE A 56 7.06 -1.18 -6.13
N ARG A 57 6.38 -1.49 -5.06
CA ARG A 57 5.78 -2.81 -4.84
C ARG A 57 4.30 -2.64 -4.54
N ASP A 58 3.51 -3.69 -4.80
CA ASP A 58 2.14 -3.69 -4.33
C ASP A 58 1.90 -4.85 -3.35
N ALA A 59 0.98 -4.62 -2.42
CA ALA A 59 0.52 -5.64 -1.51
C ALA A 59 -1.01 -5.62 -1.52
N HIS A 60 -1.63 -6.80 -1.50
CA HIS A 60 -3.09 -6.93 -1.53
C HIS A 60 -3.62 -6.98 -0.11
N ILE A 61 -4.30 -5.91 0.33
CA ILE A 61 -5.00 -5.87 1.63
C ILE A 61 -6.24 -6.77 1.53
N GLU A 62 -6.92 -6.70 0.40
CA GLU A 62 -8.01 -7.57 -0.02
C GLU A 62 -7.81 -7.87 -1.50
N PRO A 63 -8.51 -8.83 -2.11
CA PRO A 63 -8.30 -9.15 -3.54
C PRO A 63 -8.35 -7.95 -4.48
N ASP A 64 -9.19 -6.95 -4.17
CA ASP A 64 -9.25 -5.72 -4.97
C ASP A 64 -9.02 -4.48 -4.12
N TRP A 65 -8.12 -4.56 -3.14
CA TRP A 65 -7.69 -3.40 -2.36
C TRP A 65 -6.18 -3.50 -2.17
N LEU A 66 -5.45 -2.64 -2.86
CA LEU A 66 -4.00 -2.69 -2.97
C LEU A 66 -3.35 -1.54 -2.22
N LEU A 67 -2.10 -1.76 -1.82
CA LEU A 67 -1.21 -0.71 -1.34
C LEU A 67 0.00 -0.67 -2.25
N ILE A 68 0.29 0.50 -2.83
CA ILE A 68 1.54 0.71 -3.58
C ILE A 68 2.51 1.46 -2.69
N TYR A 69 3.68 0.88 -2.49
CA TYR A 69 4.68 1.42 -1.57
C TYR A 69 6.09 1.18 -2.07
N ARG A 70 7.04 1.87 -1.46
CA ARG A 70 8.45 1.66 -1.73
C ARG A 70 9.24 1.86 -0.43
N VAL A 71 10.25 0.99 -0.22
CA VAL A 71 11.21 1.17 0.87
C VAL A 71 12.45 1.82 0.26
N SER A 72 12.87 2.93 0.80
CA SER A 72 14.05 3.67 0.36
C SER A 72 14.78 4.19 1.58
N ASP A 73 16.02 3.75 1.78
CA ASP A 73 16.79 4.06 2.98
C ASP A 73 16.00 3.62 4.22
N ASP A 74 15.71 4.53 5.13
CA ASP A 74 14.95 4.24 6.34
C ASP A 74 13.47 4.63 6.23
N GLU A 75 13.00 4.91 5.02
CA GLU A 75 11.63 5.37 4.81
C GLU A 75 10.76 4.32 4.16
N LEU A 76 9.51 4.26 4.60
CA LEU A 76 8.44 3.54 3.94
C LEU A 76 7.58 4.57 3.21
N GLN A 77 7.74 4.66 1.90
CA GLN A 77 6.98 5.60 1.09
C GLN A 77 5.65 4.99 0.68
N LEU A 78 4.56 5.60 1.12
CA LEU A 78 3.20 5.15 0.85
C LEU A 78 2.64 5.99 -0.30
N ALA A 79 2.57 5.38 -1.50
CA ALA A 79 2.26 6.11 -2.72
C ALA A 79 0.78 6.14 -3.03
N ARG A 80 0.12 4.99 -3.03
CA ARG A 80 -1.29 4.87 -3.39
C ARG A 80 -1.95 3.72 -2.63
N THR A 81 -3.27 3.81 -2.46
CA THR A 81 -4.10 2.67 -2.06
C THR A 81 -5.45 2.77 -2.77
N GLY A 82 -6.02 1.64 -3.15
CA GLY A 82 -7.29 1.61 -3.86
C GLY A 82 -7.50 0.30 -4.60
N THR A 83 -8.52 0.27 -5.45
CA THR A 83 -8.81 -0.89 -6.29
C THR A 83 -7.86 -0.93 -7.48
N HIS A 84 -7.83 -2.06 -8.20
CA HIS A 84 -7.06 -2.15 -9.44
C HIS A 84 -7.48 -1.05 -10.42
N SER A 85 -8.77 -0.81 -10.52
CA SER A 85 -9.30 0.23 -11.39
C SER A 85 -8.82 1.63 -10.99
N ASP A 86 -8.79 1.91 -9.68
CA ASP A 86 -8.31 3.20 -9.18
C ASP A 86 -6.84 3.44 -9.50
N LEU A 87 -6.03 2.38 -9.41
CA LEU A 87 -4.57 2.51 -9.46
C LEU A 87 -3.97 2.27 -10.83
N PHE A 88 -4.58 1.39 -11.62
CA PHE A 88 -4.02 0.94 -12.91
C PHE A 88 -4.95 1.20 -14.09
N ASP A 89 -6.06 1.83 -13.86
CA ASP A 89 -7.01 2.22 -14.90
C ASP A 89 -7.54 1.01 -15.70
N GLU A 90 -7.81 -0.07 -14.98
CA GLU A 90 -8.30 -1.33 -15.56
C GLU A 90 -9.82 -1.46 -15.49
#